data_24fa6c3a3bb1529722da67cb5e4fc3ca
#
_entry.id   24fa6c3a3bb1529722da67cb5e4fc3ca
#
_cell.length_a   1.000
_cell.length_b   1.000
_cell.length_c   1.000
_cell.angle_alpha   90.00
_cell.angle_beta   90.00
_cell.angle_gamma   90.00
#
_symmetry.space_group_name_H-M   'P 1'
#
loop_
_entity.id
_entity.type
_entity.pdbx_description
1 polymer ?
#
loop_
_entity_poly.entity_id
_entity_poly.type
_entity_poly.pdbx_seq_one_letter_code
_entity_poly.pdbx_strand_id
1 'polypeptide(L)'
;MNIGLIDVDGHNFPNLALMKLSAYHKTQGDTVEWYSGIEHYDKVYMSKVFTFTEDDGRVIQADEVVRGGTGYDIVSKLPKEVDHVTNPDYSLYPMHKFSIEFFSRGCIRNCPFCVVRRKEGKIAPAFPMELNPAGKHIEVLDNNFFANPQWRDAVSFLNATKQPVNLHGVDVRIMNEEQASALNSMRLKGSS
;
A
#
# COMPACT_ATOMS: atom_id res chain seq x y z
N MET A 1 -21.48 1.13 -12.10
CA MET A 1 -21.87 0.72 -10.74
C MET A 1 -21.61 1.86 -9.76
N ASN A 2 -22.34 1.90 -8.65
CA ASN A 2 -22.06 2.80 -7.53
C ASN A 2 -21.28 2.03 -6.45
N ILE A 3 -20.03 2.40 -6.20
CA ILE A 3 -19.08 1.69 -5.34
C ILE A 3 -18.78 2.53 -4.10
N GLY A 4 -19.09 1.97 -2.93
CA GLY A 4 -18.75 2.57 -1.64
C GLY A 4 -17.44 2.00 -1.08
N LEU A 5 -16.64 2.86 -0.45
CA LEU A 5 -15.39 2.45 0.21
C LEU A 5 -15.46 2.75 1.70
N ILE A 6 -14.97 1.82 2.52
CA ILE A 6 -14.84 1.99 3.98
C ILE A 6 -13.41 1.62 4.38
N ASP A 7 -12.69 2.61 4.91
CA ASP A 7 -11.40 2.41 5.57
C ASP A 7 -11.64 2.25 7.07
N VAL A 8 -11.64 1.01 7.54
CA VAL A 8 -12.01 0.66 8.93
C VAL A 8 -10.97 1.14 9.93
N ASP A 9 -9.70 1.23 9.51
CA ASP A 9 -8.61 1.75 10.36
C ASP A 9 -8.56 3.28 10.39
N GLY A 10 -9.40 3.94 9.58
CA GLY A 10 -9.46 5.39 9.45
C GLY A 10 -8.41 5.96 8.49
N HIS A 11 -8.51 7.26 8.23
CA HIS A 11 -7.77 7.92 7.16
C HIS A 11 -6.41 8.49 7.61
N ASN A 12 -5.84 8.01 8.70
CA ASN A 12 -4.55 8.51 9.22
C ASN A 12 -3.34 8.08 8.37
N PHE A 13 -3.50 7.01 7.60
CA PHE A 13 -2.54 6.57 6.59
C PHE A 13 -3.33 6.02 5.38
N PRO A 14 -2.94 6.34 4.13
CA PRO A 14 -3.69 5.89 2.96
C PRO A 14 -3.72 4.36 2.83
N ASN A 15 -4.90 3.81 2.61
CA ASN A 15 -5.09 2.39 2.38
C ASN A 15 -4.90 2.07 0.89
N LEU A 16 -3.73 1.55 0.53
CA LEU A 16 -3.38 1.28 -0.87
C LEU A 16 -4.36 0.31 -1.56
N ALA A 17 -4.94 -0.64 -0.83
CA ALA A 17 -5.91 -1.56 -1.41
C ALA A 17 -7.17 -0.83 -1.89
N LEU A 18 -7.69 0.10 -1.08
CA LEU A 18 -8.84 0.94 -1.46
C LEU A 18 -8.48 1.90 -2.60
N MET A 19 -7.26 2.47 -2.59
CA MET A 19 -6.80 3.34 -3.69
C MET A 19 -6.72 2.58 -5.02
N LYS A 20 -6.25 1.34 -5.02
CA LYS A 20 -6.22 0.49 -6.21
C LYS A 20 -7.61 0.07 -6.66
N LEU A 21 -8.50 -0.30 -5.75
CA LEU A 21 -9.90 -0.60 -6.03
C LEU A 21 -10.61 0.60 -6.67
N SER A 22 -10.42 1.81 -6.08
CA SER A 22 -10.98 3.04 -6.65
C SER A 22 -10.49 3.29 -8.06
N ALA A 23 -9.18 3.24 -8.29
CA ALA A 23 -8.60 3.45 -9.60
C ALA A 23 -9.14 2.42 -10.62
N TYR A 24 -9.19 1.14 -10.25
CA TYR A 24 -9.73 0.08 -11.10
C TYR A 24 -11.19 0.35 -11.50
N HIS A 25 -12.07 0.59 -10.52
CA HIS A 25 -13.49 0.82 -10.80
C HIS A 25 -13.72 2.09 -11.62
N LYS A 26 -12.98 3.17 -11.36
CA LYS A 26 -13.04 4.40 -12.18
C LYS A 26 -12.66 4.13 -13.64
N THR A 27 -11.70 3.23 -13.92
CA THR A 27 -11.38 2.86 -15.32
C THR A 27 -12.48 2.05 -15.99
N GLN A 28 -13.34 1.40 -15.21
CA GLN A 28 -14.54 0.70 -15.74
C GLN A 28 -15.75 1.64 -15.94
N GLY A 29 -15.61 2.93 -15.60
CA GLY A 29 -16.68 3.90 -15.67
C GLY A 29 -17.63 3.88 -14.48
N ASP A 30 -17.24 3.23 -13.38
CA ASP A 30 -18.00 3.18 -12.13
C ASP A 30 -17.85 4.50 -11.34
N THR A 31 -18.88 4.87 -10.59
CA THR A 31 -18.82 5.94 -9.59
C THR A 31 -18.23 5.36 -8.29
N VAL A 32 -17.17 5.98 -7.76
CA VAL A 32 -16.51 5.51 -6.53
C VAL A 32 -16.41 6.63 -5.53
N GLU A 33 -16.86 6.40 -4.30
CA GLU A 33 -16.80 7.37 -3.21
C GLU A 33 -16.66 6.70 -1.84
N TRP A 34 -16.40 7.49 -0.82
CA TRP A 34 -16.49 7.03 0.56
C TRP A 34 -17.94 6.72 0.92
N TYR A 35 -18.17 5.56 1.54
CA TYR A 35 -19.51 5.13 1.95
C TYR A 35 -20.16 6.18 2.89
N SER A 36 -21.26 6.75 2.43
CA SER A 36 -21.96 7.83 3.16
C SER A 36 -22.92 7.29 4.24
N GLY A 37 -23.42 6.06 4.07
CA GLY A 37 -24.48 5.48 4.92
C GLY A 37 -25.89 5.99 4.60
N ILE A 38 -26.04 6.85 3.60
CA ILE A 38 -27.33 7.45 3.20
C ILE A 38 -27.85 6.78 1.93
N GLU A 39 -26.94 6.51 0.98
CA GLU A 39 -27.28 5.95 -0.32
C GLU A 39 -27.15 4.43 -0.33
N HIS A 40 -27.83 3.79 -1.27
CA HIS A 40 -27.65 2.38 -1.59
C HIS A 40 -26.55 2.22 -2.63
N TYR A 41 -25.65 1.26 -2.41
CA TYR A 41 -24.51 0.97 -3.29
C TYR A 41 -24.68 -0.39 -3.97
N ASP A 42 -24.23 -0.52 -5.21
CA ASP A 42 -24.16 -1.85 -5.86
C ASP A 42 -23.14 -2.73 -5.12
N LYS A 43 -22.03 -2.12 -4.67
CA LYS A 43 -20.99 -2.83 -3.92
C LYS A 43 -20.27 -1.92 -2.94
N VAL A 44 -19.95 -2.44 -1.76
CA VAL A 44 -19.12 -1.76 -0.77
C VAL A 44 -17.88 -2.60 -0.45
N TYR A 45 -16.70 -1.99 -0.55
CA TYR A 45 -15.45 -2.57 -0.09
C TYR A 45 -15.07 -2.03 1.27
N MET A 46 -14.87 -2.93 2.23
CA MET A 46 -14.39 -2.62 3.58
C MET A 46 -12.96 -3.15 3.72
N SER A 47 -12.02 -2.28 4.01
CA SER A 47 -10.62 -2.68 4.23
C SER A 47 -10.21 -2.44 5.68
N LYS A 48 -9.65 -3.48 6.31
CA LYS A 48 -9.09 -3.43 7.66
C LYS A 48 -7.70 -4.07 7.67
N VAL A 49 -6.71 -3.32 8.13
CA VAL A 49 -5.30 -3.76 8.19
C VAL A 49 -4.97 -4.36 9.55
N PHE A 50 -5.45 -3.74 10.64
CA PHE A 50 -5.10 -4.14 11.99
C PHE A 50 -6.19 -5.00 12.65
N THR A 51 -5.80 -6.10 13.28
CA THR A 51 -6.73 -7.04 13.95
C THR A 51 -7.36 -6.46 15.21
N PHE A 52 -6.72 -5.45 15.82
CA PHE A 52 -7.19 -4.78 17.03
C PHE A 52 -8.13 -3.61 16.76
N THR A 53 -8.25 -3.14 15.50
CA THR A 53 -9.25 -2.13 15.15
C THR A 53 -10.64 -2.75 15.28
N GLU A 54 -11.55 -2.06 15.96
CA GLU A 54 -12.96 -2.46 16.01
C GLU A 54 -13.58 -2.44 14.63
N ASP A 55 -14.51 -3.33 14.36
CA ASP A 55 -15.20 -3.36 13.08
C ASP A 55 -16.22 -2.23 12.96
N ASP A 56 -16.53 -1.83 11.74
CA ASP A 56 -17.61 -0.88 11.49
C ASP A 56 -18.95 -1.55 11.80
N GLY A 57 -19.60 -1.12 12.86
CA GLY A 57 -20.87 -1.67 13.34
C GLY A 57 -22.12 -1.15 12.60
N ARG A 58 -21.94 -0.30 11.57
CA ARG A 58 -23.07 0.24 10.80
C ARG A 58 -23.71 -0.87 9.94
N VAL A 59 -25.02 -0.75 9.74
CA VAL A 59 -25.71 -1.53 8.71
C VAL A 59 -25.31 -0.98 7.34
N ILE A 60 -24.69 -1.80 6.50
CA ILE A 60 -24.22 -1.39 5.18
C ILE A 60 -25.36 -1.58 4.18
N GLN A 61 -25.75 -0.50 3.52
CA GLN A 61 -26.80 -0.49 2.48
C GLN A 61 -26.15 -0.73 1.11
N ALA A 62 -25.99 -1.99 0.75
CA ALA A 62 -25.38 -2.42 -0.51
C ALA A 62 -25.91 -3.80 -0.92
N ASP A 63 -25.89 -4.06 -2.25
CA ASP A 63 -26.22 -5.39 -2.78
C ASP A 63 -25.13 -6.40 -2.43
N GLU A 64 -23.86 -5.96 -2.42
CA GLU A 64 -22.71 -6.78 -2.08
C GLU A 64 -21.75 -6.05 -1.13
N VAL A 65 -21.28 -6.74 -0.08
CA VAL A 65 -20.24 -6.21 0.83
C VAL A 65 -19.03 -7.12 0.81
N VAL A 66 -17.89 -6.60 0.36
CA VAL A 66 -16.61 -7.30 0.30
C VAL A 66 -15.69 -6.80 1.41
N ARG A 67 -15.29 -7.71 2.30
CA ARG A 67 -14.34 -7.42 3.37
C ARG A 67 -12.96 -7.95 3.02
N GLY A 68 -11.92 -7.13 3.22
CA GLY A 68 -10.54 -7.47 2.90
C GLY A 68 -9.53 -6.81 3.82
N GLY A 69 -8.27 -7.19 3.64
CA GLY A 69 -7.15 -6.73 4.46
C GLY A 69 -6.81 -7.69 5.60
N THR A 70 -5.61 -7.55 6.13
CA THR A 70 -5.01 -8.46 7.13
C THR A 70 -5.80 -8.52 8.44
N GLY A 71 -6.54 -7.45 8.76
CA GLY A 71 -7.40 -7.37 9.96
C GLY A 71 -8.64 -8.25 9.89
N TYR A 72 -9.14 -8.55 8.68
CA TYR A 72 -10.23 -9.50 8.48
C TYR A 72 -9.72 -10.91 8.19
N ASP A 73 -8.81 -11.02 7.22
CA ASP A 73 -8.29 -12.32 6.78
C ASP A 73 -6.88 -12.19 6.21
N ILE A 74 -5.97 -12.97 6.79
CA ILE A 74 -4.55 -12.94 6.40
C ILE A 74 -4.30 -13.55 5.02
N VAL A 75 -5.19 -14.42 4.52
CA VAL A 75 -4.99 -15.09 3.23
C VAL A 75 -5.68 -14.37 2.06
N SER A 76 -6.69 -13.55 2.34
CA SER A 76 -7.37 -12.73 1.31
C SER A 76 -6.40 -11.82 0.58
N LYS A 77 -6.54 -11.77 -0.74
CA LYS A 77 -5.76 -10.92 -1.64
C LYS A 77 -6.69 -10.14 -2.55
N LEU A 78 -6.22 -9.02 -3.05
CA LEU A 78 -6.91 -8.33 -4.14
C LEU A 78 -6.98 -9.23 -5.38
N PRO A 79 -8.05 -9.14 -6.19
CA PRO A 79 -8.07 -9.71 -7.53
C PRO A 79 -6.83 -9.26 -8.32
N LYS A 80 -6.30 -10.12 -9.19
CA LYS A 80 -5.05 -9.84 -9.92
C LYS A 80 -5.12 -8.54 -10.73
N GLU A 81 -6.25 -8.30 -11.38
CA GLU A 81 -6.52 -7.10 -12.17
C GLU A 81 -6.46 -5.82 -11.33
N VAL A 82 -6.87 -5.87 -10.06
CA VAL A 82 -6.77 -4.75 -9.12
C VAL A 82 -5.35 -4.65 -8.55
N ASP A 83 -4.75 -5.79 -8.18
CA ASP A 83 -3.39 -5.81 -7.60
C ASP A 83 -2.35 -5.25 -8.57
N HIS A 84 -2.55 -5.46 -9.88
CA HIS A 84 -1.69 -4.95 -10.94
C HIS A 84 -1.93 -3.46 -11.30
N VAL A 85 -2.88 -2.78 -10.67
CA VAL A 85 -3.05 -1.32 -10.85
C VAL A 85 -1.79 -0.60 -10.37
N THR A 86 -1.17 0.16 -11.27
CA THR A 86 0.06 0.93 -11.00
C THR A 86 -0.19 2.41 -10.73
N ASN A 87 -1.40 2.90 -10.98
CA ASN A 87 -1.82 4.29 -10.77
C ASN A 87 -2.88 4.38 -9.64
N PRO A 88 -2.49 4.21 -8.37
CA PRO A 88 -3.44 4.24 -7.27
C PRO A 88 -4.13 5.61 -7.15
N ASP A 89 -5.39 5.60 -6.75
CA ASP A 89 -6.18 6.83 -6.65
C ASP A 89 -5.84 7.65 -5.40
N TYR A 90 -4.88 8.56 -5.53
CA TYR A 90 -4.48 9.48 -4.47
C TYR A 90 -5.56 10.51 -4.10
N SER A 91 -6.60 10.69 -4.93
CA SER A 91 -7.69 11.64 -4.63
C SER A 91 -8.54 11.23 -3.43
N LEU A 92 -8.52 9.93 -3.07
CA LEU A 92 -9.20 9.43 -1.88
C LEU A 92 -8.61 10.00 -0.57
N TYR A 93 -7.31 10.33 -0.57
CA TYR A 93 -6.60 10.80 0.62
C TYR A 93 -5.89 12.13 0.35
N PRO A 94 -6.63 13.21 0.05
CA PRO A 94 -6.07 14.48 -0.42
C PRO A 94 -5.19 15.20 0.60
N MET A 95 -5.31 14.84 1.88
CA MET A 95 -4.48 15.41 2.96
C MET A 95 -3.07 14.81 2.99
N HIS A 96 -2.87 13.62 2.43
CA HIS A 96 -1.58 12.92 2.42
C HIS A 96 -0.77 13.31 1.17
N LYS A 97 0.26 14.13 1.37
CA LYS A 97 1.12 14.66 0.30
C LYS A 97 2.40 13.84 0.16
N PHE A 98 2.24 12.52 -0.01
CA PHE A 98 3.35 11.59 -0.27
C PHE A 98 2.93 10.49 -1.24
N SER A 99 3.92 9.84 -1.82
CA SER A 99 3.74 8.65 -2.63
C SER A 99 3.96 7.40 -1.79
N ILE A 100 3.25 6.33 -2.07
CA ILE A 100 3.48 5.01 -1.49
C ILE A 100 4.14 4.15 -2.56
N GLU A 101 5.24 3.47 -2.20
CA GLU A 101 5.96 2.57 -3.08
C GLU A 101 6.26 1.21 -2.43
N PHE A 102 6.24 0.20 -3.27
CA PHE A 102 6.76 -1.13 -2.99
C PHE A 102 7.66 -1.57 -4.14
N PHE A 103 8.93 -1.75 -3.89
CA PHE A 103 9.87 -2.35 -4.85
C PHE A 103 9.96 -3.86 -4.70
N SER A 104 9.51 -4.37 -3.55
CA SER A 104 9.36 -5.80 -3.30
C SER A 104 8.19 -6.10 -2.36
N ARG A 105 7.67 -7.31 -2.48
CA ARG A 105 6.67 -7.87 -1.55
C ARG A 105 7.24 -9.14 -0.92
N GLY A 106 6.74 -9.47 0.27
CA GLY A 106 7.24 -10.62 1.02
C GLY A 106 8.52 -10.35 1.78
N CYS A 107 9.15 -11.40 2.31
CA CYS A 107 10.38 -11.27 3.10
C CYS A 107 11.23 -12.54 3.00
N ILE A 108 12.57 -12.40 3.10
CA ILE A 108 13.50 -13.52 3.24
C ILE A 108 13.40 -14.19 4.61
N ARG A 109 12.96 -13.44 5.63
CA ARG A 109 12.83 -13.95 7.00
C ARG A 109 11.52 -14.74 7.18
N ASN A 110 11.53 -15.62 8.17
CA ASN A 110 10.34 -16.34 8.63
C ASN A 110 10.23 -16.20 10.16
N CYS A 111 10.14 -14.95 10.62
CA CYS A 111 10.04 -14.66 12.05
C CYS A 111 8.72 -15.20 12.61
N PRO A 112 8.70 -15.90 13.77
CA PRO A 112 7.50 -16.57 14.31
C PRO A 112 6.32 -15.62 14.58
N PHE A 113 6.62 -14.37 14.92
CA PHE A 113 5.61 -13.33 15.23
C PHE A 113 5.17 -12.52 14.03
N CYS A 114 5.80 -12.70 12.84
CA CYS A 114 5.58 -11.85 11.67
C CYS A 114 4.61 -12.50 10.68
N VAL A 115 3.60 -11.74 10.25
CA VAL A 115 2.58 -12.21 9.30
C VAL A 115 3.04 -12.19 7.85
N VAL A 116 4.12 -11.45 7.53
CA VAL A 116 4.55 -11.18 6.15
C VAL A 116 4.75 -12.45 5.33
N ARG A 117 5.45 -13.46 5.89
CA ARG A 117 5.66 -14.74 5.19
C ARG A 117 4.37 -15.49 4.87
N ARG A 118 3.38 -15.38 5.74
CA ARG A 118 2.05 -16.02 5.56
C ARG A 118 1.20 -15.22 4.57
N LYS A 119 1.24 -13.88 4.63
CA LYS A 119 0.43 -12.98 3.80
C LYS A 119 0.99 -12.82 2.38
N GLU A 120 2.30 -12.56 2.27
CA GLU A 120 2.95 -12.15 1.02
C GLU A 120 3.90 -13.21 0.45
N GLY A 121 4.35 -14.16 1.28
CA GLY A 121 5.23 -15.23 0.86
C GLY A 121 6.72 -14.87 0.91
N LYS A 122 7.53 -15.52 0.05
CA LYS A 122 8.94 -15.19 -0.15
C LYS A 122 9.07 -13.84 -0.83
N ILE A 123 10.22 -13.18 -0.62
CA ILE A 123 10.48 -11.91 -1.28
C ILE A 123 10.49 -12.08 -2.80
N ALA A 124 9.82 -11.16 -3.46
CA ALA A 124 9.78 -11.05 -4.91
C ALA A 124 9.74 -9.56 -5.30
N PRO A 125 10.39 -9.17 -6.41
CA PRO A 125 10.28 -7.82 -6.93
C PRO A 125 8.83 -7.42 -7.19
N ALA A 126 8.51 -6.14 -6.99
CA ALA A 126 7.25 -5.54 -7.37
C ALA A 126 7.51 -4.42 -8.39
N PHE A 127 6.50 -4.10 -9.19
CA PHE A 127 6.61 -2.99 -10.14
C PHE A 127 6.32 -1.67 -9.41
N PRO A 128 7.16 -0.63 -9.65
CA PRO A 128 6.90 0.70 -9.11
C PRO A 128 5.54 1.24 -9.56
N MET A 129 4.92 2.00 -8.68
CA MET A 129 3.65 2.66 -8.95
C MET A 129 3.87 4.09 -9.45
N GLU A 130 2.83 4.68 -10.01
CA GLU A 130 2.83 6.09 -10.33
C GLU A 130 2.85 6.91 -9.03
N LEU A 131 3.73 7.91 -9.01
CA LEU A 131 3.87 8.78 -7.85
C LEU A 131 2.68 9.71 -7.71
N ASN A 132 2.36 10.08 -6.47
CA ASN A 132 1.36 11.09 -6.18
C ASN A 132 1.78 12.43 -6.82
N PRO A 133 0.99 13.01 -7.74
CA PRO A 133 1.34 14.31 -8.36
C PRO A 133 1.49 15.45 -7.34
N ALA A 134 0.81 15.35 -6.18
CA ALA A 134 0.92 16.30 -5.08
C ALA A 134 1.93 15.86 -4.00
N GLY A 135 2.64 14.76 -4.24
CA GLY A 135 3.57 14.15 -3.29
C GLY A 135 4.83 14.99 -3.08
N LYS A 136 5.26 15.10 -1.84
CA LYS A 136 6.47 15.83 -1.42
C LYS A 136 7.59 14.90 -0.98
N HIS A 137 7.31 13.62 -0.79
CA HIS A 137 8.25 12.56 -0.43
C HIS A 137 7.67 11.19 -0.76
N ILE A 138 8.47 10.16 -0.65
CA ILE A 138 8.10 8.77 -0.96
C ILE A 138 8.19 7.93 0.32
N GLU A 139 7.11 7.25 0.67
CA GLU A 139 7.04 6.23 1.71
C GLU A 139 7.25 4.86 1.06
N VAL A 140 8.42 4.25 1.27
CA VAL A 140 8.74 2.90 0.75
C VAL A 140 8.38 1.88 1.82
N LEU A 141 7.38 1.06 1.54
CA LEU A 141 6.77 0.14 2.50
C LEU A 141 7.26 -1.32 2.33
N ASP A 142 8.40 -1.52 1.69
CA ASP A 142 9.04 -2.83 1.59
C ASP A 142 9.25 -3.45 2.98
N ASN A 143 8.99 -4.75 3.12
CA ASN A 143 9.26 -5.45 4.39
C ASN A 143 10.76 -5.66 4.64
N ASN A 144 11.55 -5.67 3.57
CA ASN A 144 13.01 -5.82 3.65
C ASN A 144 13.64 -5.31 2.34
N PHE A 145 13.85 -4.01 2.24
CA PHE A 145 14.24 -3.32 1.00
C PHE A 145 15.51 -3.90 0.36
N PHE A 146 16.58 -4.05 1.14
CA PHE A 146 17.86 -4.55 0.61
C PHE A 146 17.92 -6.07 0.39
N ALA A 147 16.88 -6.80 0.78
CA ALA A 147 16.74 -8.22 0.39
C ALA A 147 16.11 -8.39 -1.00
N ASN A 148 15.56 -7.32 -1.60
CA ASN A 148 15.08 -7.30 -2.96
C ASN A 148 16.26 -7.56 -3.92
N PRO A 149 16.22 -8.56 -4.81
CA PRO A 149 17.29 -8.77 -5.79
C PRO A 149 17.55 -7.57 -6.70
N GLN A 150 16.52 -6.73 -6.93
CA GLN A 150 16.56 -5.53 -7.77
C GLN A 150 16.71 -4.24 -6.95
N TRP A 151 17.27 -4.29 -5.75
CA TRP A 151 17.39 -3.11 -4.89
C TRP A 151 18.20 -1.95 -5.52
N ARG A 152 19.15 -2.26 -6.42
CA ARG A 152 19.95 -1.25 -7.14
C ARG A 152 19.09 -0.41 -8.08
N ASP A 153 18.16 -1.06 -8.79
CA ASP A 153 17.21 -0.37 -9.67
C ASP A 153 16.25 0.49 -8.85
N ALA A 154 15.80 -0.03 -7.70
CA ALA A 154 14.96 0.72 -6.75
C ALA A 154 15.68 1.98 -6.23
N VAL A 155 16.96 1.88 -5.83
CA VAL A 155 17.77 3.03 -5.40
C VAL A 155 17.95 4.03 -6.55
N SER A 156 18.23 3.55 -7.75
CA SER A 156 18.36 4.40 -8.95
C SER A 156 17.07 5.16 -9.24
N PHE A 157 15.94 4.48 -9.17
CA PHE A 157 14.62 5.11 -9.31
C PHE A 157 14.40 6.20 -8.26
N LEU A 158 14.62 5.88 -6.98
CA LEU A 158 14.41 6.82 -5.87
C LEU A 158 15.30 8.06 -6.01
N ASN A 159 16.58 7.88 -6.35
CA ASN A 159 17.51 8.99 -6.57
C ASN A 159 17.11 9.87 -7.77
N ALA A 160 16.57 9.27 -8.82
CA ALA A 160 16.10 10.01 -10.00
C ALA A 160 14.91 10.93 -9.69
N THR A 161 14.05 10.57 -8.72
CA THR A 161 12.91 11.41 -8.31
C THR A 161 13.32 12.69 -7.60
N LYS A 162 14.51 12.73 -6.99
CA LYS A 162 15.01 13.82 -6.14
C LYS A 162 14.11 14.14 -4.93
N GLN A 163 13.12 13.31 -4.65
CA GLN A 163 12.24 13.48 -3.50
C GLN A 163 12.87 12.88 -2.22
N PRO A 164 12.56 13.41 -1.04
CA PRO A 164 12.91 12.75 0.20
C PRO A 164 12.25 11.36 0.29
N VAL A 165 12.97 10.40 0.85
CA VAL A 165 12.52 8.99 0.94
C VAL A 165 12.46 8.57 2.41
N ASN A 166 11.40 7.88 2.79
CA ASN A 166 11.28 7.18 4.05
C ASN A 166 11.26 5.67 3.79
N LEU A 167 12.28 4.94 4.28
CA LEU A 167 12.37 3.49 4.17
C LEU A 167 11.88 2.84 5.46
N HIS A 168 10.77 2.11 5.40
CA HIS A 168 10.18 1.47 6.58
C HIS A 168 10.79 0.11 6.92
N GLY A 169 11.31 -0.63 5.94
CA GLY A 169 11.82 -1.98 6.13
C GLY A 169 13.28 -2.16 5.73
N VAL A 170 14.21 -1.89 6.65
CA VAL A 170 15.64 -2.13 6.46
C VAL A 170 16.13 -3.14 7.51
N ASP A 171 16.63 -4.29 7.05
CA ASP A 171 17.25 -5.30 7.92
C ASP A 171 18.78 -5.13 7.91
N VAL A 172 19.31 -4.44 8.89
CA VAL A 172 20.74 -4.15 9.00
C VAL A 172 21.64 -5.41 9.09
N ARG A 173 21.06 -6.58 9.44
CA ARG A 173 21.80 -7.84 9.55
C ARG A 173 22.25 -8.42 8.22
N ILE A 174 21.65 -7.96 7.10
CA ILE A 174 22.02 -8.40 5.73
C ILE A 174 22.76 -7.30 4.98
N MET A 175 22.88 -6.11 5.59
CA MET A 175 23.48 -4.96 4.93
C MET A 175 24.98 -5.12 4.77
N ASN A 176 25.47 -4.92 3.54
CA ASN A 176 26.86 -4.84 3.20
C ASN A 176 27.31 -3.38 2.94
N GLU A 177 28.60 -3.16 2.68
CA GLU A 177 29.14 -1.82 2.44
C GLU A 177 28.52 -1.11 1.23
N GLU A 178 28.24 -1.85 0.16
CA GLU A 178 27.60 -1.31 -1.04
C GLU A 178 26.17 -0.83 -0.73
N GLN A 179 25.39 -1.60 0.02
CA GLN A 179 24.06 -1.26 0.45
C GLN A 179 24.05 -0.07 1.43
N ALA A 180 25.01 -0.02 2.33
CA ALA A 180 25.20 1.12 3.24
C ALA A 180 25.55 2.40 2.46
N SER A 181 26.45 2.30 1.47
CA SER A 181 26.78 3.41 0.58
C SER A 181 25.57 3.88 -0.23
N ALA A 182 24.79 2.93 -0.76
CA ALA A 182 23.56 3.24 -1.49
C ALA A 182 22.53 3.94 -0.59
N LEU A 183 22.37 3.49 0.65
CA LEU A 183 21.48 4.15 1.63
C LEU A 183 21.91 5.60 1.87
N ASN A 184 23.20 5.85 2.02
CA ASN A 184 23.75 7.20 2.19
C ASN A 184 23.62 8.09 0.95
N SER A 185 23.47 7.50 -0.24
CA SER A 185 23.26 8.25 -1.49
C SER A 185 21.84 8.78 -1.65
N MET A 186 20.88 8.23 -0.91
CA MET A 186 19.48 8.62 -0.98
C MET A 186 19.20 9.83 -0.09
N ARG A 187 18.28 10.68 -0.52
CA ARG A 187 17.78 11.79 0.28
C ARG A 187 16.77 11.26 1.30
N LEU A 188 17.24 10.79 2.45
CA LEU A 188 16.36 10.27 3.49
C LEU A 188 15.56 11.39 4.17
N LYS A 189 14.27 11.14 4.44
CA LYS A 189 13.39 12.05 5.16
C LYS A 189 13.82 12.10 6.63
N GLY A 190 14.03 13.32 7.16
CA GLY A 190 14.45 13.53 8.55
C GLY A 190 15.96 13.53 8.79
N SER A 191 16.78 13.30 7.77
CA SER A 191 18.21 13.59 7.81
C SER A 191 18.44 15.06 7.42
N SER A 192 18.33 15.95 8.40
CA SER A 192 18.72 17.36 8.29
C SER A 192 19.90 17.62 9.22
#